data_a5066d5f7662edd7571cbe20f4a8f4c1
#
_entry.id   a5066d5f7662edd7571cbe20f4a8f4c1
#
_cell.length_a   1.000
_cell.length_b   1.000
_cell.length_c   1.000
_cell.angle_alpha   90.00
_cell.angle_beta   90.00
_cell.angle_gamma   90.00
#
_symmetry.space_group_name_H-M   'P 1'
#
loop_
_entity.id
_entity.type
_entity.pdbx_description
1 polymer ?
#
loop_
_entity_poly.entity_id
_entity_poly.type
_entity_poly.pdbx_seq_one_letter_code
_entity_poly.pdbx_strand_id
1 'polypeptide(L)'
;MTTDAFIYDAIRTPRGRGKSSGSLHEVKPVTLVAGLLQALAQRNNLQDTSLVDDVVLGCVTAVGDQGADIAKVASLAAGWDEDVAGVTLNRFCASGAEAVNMAAMKVRSGWEQLVVGGGVESMSRVPMGTDGGAMGMDPETALKTGFMPQGIGADLIATRSEEHTSELQSPCNLVCRLLLEKK
;
A
#
# COMPACT_ATOMS: atom_id res chain seq x y z
N MET A 1 -9.90 -28.00 4.55
CA MET A 1 -8.45 -28.04 4.69
C MET A 1 -7.96 -26.61 4.47
N THR A 2 -7.17 -26.04 5.38
CA THR A 2 -6.55 -24.73 5.16
C THR A 2 -5.41 -24.91 4.18
N THR A 3 -5.43 -24.17 3.07
CA THR A 3 -4.34 -24.15 2.10
C THR A 3 -3.31 -23.14 2.57
N ASP A 4 -2.03 -23.43 2.44
CA ASP A 4 -0.98 -22.45 2.75
C ASP A 4 -0.80 -21.49 1.59
N ALA A 5 -0.53 -20.23 1.91
CA ALA A 5 -0.12 -19.21 0.95
C ALA A 5 1.40 -19.04 1.01
N PHE A 6 2.05 -19.04 -0.13
CA PHE A 6 3.50 -18.92 -0.25
C PHE A 6 3.88 -17.59 -0.89
N ILE A 7 4.97 -17.02 -0.45
CA ILE A 7 5.56 -15.81 -1.01
C ILE A 7 6.63 -16.22 -2.01
N TYR A 8 6.44 -15.88 -3.28
CA TYR A 8 7.38 -16.22 -4.35
C TYR A 8 8.41 -15.14 -4.59
N ASP A 9 8.02 -13.88 -4.58
CA ASP A 9 8.94 -12.77 -4.80
C ASP A 9 8.51 -11.54 -3.99
N ALA A 10 9.44 -10.63 -3.77
CA ALA A 10 9.20 -9.38 -3.08
C ALA A 10 10.14 -8.30 -3.63
N ILE A 11 9.56 -7.24 -4.17
CA ILE A 11 10.31 -6.14 -4.77
C ILE A 11 9.79 -4.77 -4.29
N ARG A 12 10.62 -3.76 -4.44
CA ARG A 12 10.25 -2.38 -4.14
C ARG A 12 11.01 -1.38 -5.00
N THR A 13 10.49 -0.18 -5.12
CA THR A 13 11.25 0.96 -5.61
C THR A 13 12.20 1.50 -4.53
N PRO A 14 13.25 2.25 -4.88
CA PRO A 14 13.91 3.12 -3.94
C PRO A 14 12.90 4.09 -3.30
N ARG A 15 13.17 4.52 -2.08
CA ARG A 15 12.31 5.47 -1.38
C ARG A 15 12.72 6.90 -1.69
N GLY A 16 11.75 7.74 -2.10
CA GLY A 16 11.92 9.17 -2.24
C GLY A 16 11.43 9.95 -1.02
N ARG A 17 11.86 11.21 -0.85
CA ARG A 17 11.28 12.14 0.11
C ARG A 17 9.84 12.48 -0.29
N GLY A 18 8.92 12.54 0.68
CA GLY A 18 7.54 13.01 0.50
C GLY A 18 7.41 14.53 0.35
N LYS A 19 8.29 15.17 -0.43
CA LYS A 19 8.31 16.61 -0.71
C LYS A 19 8.53 16.83 -2.20
N SER A 20 8.15 18.01 -2.71
CA SER A 20 8.32 18.37 -4.13
C SER A 20 9.78 18.29 -4.61
N SER A 21 10.75 18.41 -3.70
CA SER A 21 12.18 18.20 -4.00
C SER A 21 12.62 16.74 -3.91
N GLY A 22 11.70 15.81 -3.70
CA GLY A 22 12.01 14.38 -3.61
C GLY A 22 12.36 13.77 -4.97
N SER A 23 13.29 12.83 -4.99
CA SER A 23 13.81 12.21 -6.21
C SER A 23 12.77 11.47 -7.06
N LEU A 24 11.63 11.08 -6.45
CA LEU A 24 10.53 10.40 -7.14
C LEU A 24 9.34 11.33 -7.42
N HIS A 25 9.46 12.63 -7.16
CA HIS A 25 8.35 13.58 -7.37
C HIS A 25 7.85 13.59 -8.80
N GLU A 26 8.75 13.55 -9.77
CA GLU A 26 8.40 13.58 -11.20
C GLU A 26 7.79 12.26 -11.71
N VAL A 27 7.91 11.18 -10.93
CA VAL A 27 7.38 9.87 -11.31
C VAL A 27 5.95 9.71 -10.77
N LYS A 28 5.00 9.45 -11.67
CA LYS A 28 3.61 9.23 -11.29
C LYS A 28 3.47 7.96 -10.44
N PRO A 29 2.58 7.95 -9.41
CA PRO A 29 2.35 6.75 -8.59
C PRO A 29 1.98 5.51 -9.43
N VAL A 30 1.12 5.68 -10.43
CA VAL A 30 0.76 4.58 -11.35
C VAL A 30 1.97 4.02 -12.08
N THR A 31 2.91 4.85 -12.50
CA THR A 31 4.15 4.41 -13.17
C THR A 31 5.06 3.63 -12.23
N LEU A 32 5.13 4.02 -10.95
CA LEU A 32 5.89 3.27 -9.94
C LEU A 32 5.32 1.85 -9.78
N VAL A 33 4.01 1.73 -9.64
CA VAL A 33 3.35 0.43 -9.48
C VAL A 33 3.47 -0.39 -10.75
N ALA A 34 3.16 0.18 -11.92
CA ALA A 34 3.27 -0.53 -13.20
C ALA A 34 4.68 -1.08 -13.45
N GLY A 35 5.71 -0.29 -13.13
CA GLY A 35 7.10 -0.74 -13.22
C GLY A 35 7.43 -1.91 -12.29
N LEU A 36 6.84 -1.94 -11.08
CA LEU A 36 6.98 -3.09 -10.18
C LEU A 36 6.25 -4.33 -10.72
N LEU A 37 5.04 -4.18 -11.23
CA LEU A 37 4.28 -5.29 -11.82
C LEU A 37 5.02 -5.90 -13.02
N GLN A 38 5.55 -5.06 -13.91
CA GLN A 38 6.39 -5.51 -15.02
C GLN A 38 7.64 -6.24 -14.54
N ALA A 39 8.32 -5.70 -13.53
CA ALA A 39 9.51 -6.34 -12.96
C ALA A 39 9.18 -7.68 -12.29
N LEU A 40 8.04 -7.81 -11.60
CA LEU A 40 7.57 -9.08 -11.05
C LEU A 40 7.33 -10.12 -12.15
N ALA A 41 6.62 -9.75 -13.21
CA ALA A 41 6.37 -10.64 -14.34
C ALA A 41 7.68 -11.10 -14.98
N GLN A 42 8.61 -10.17 -15.24
CA GLN A 42 9.89 -10.49 -15.85
C GLN A 42 10.76 -11.40 -14.97
N ARG A 43 10.88 -11.11 -13.68
CA ARG A 43 11.71 -11.87 -12.73
C ARG A 43 11.23 -13.29 -12.53
N ASN A 44 9.92 -13.51 -12.58
CA ASN A 44 9.28 -14.80 -12.36
C ASN A 44 8.93 -15.53 -13.67
N ASN A 45 9.36 -15.02 -14.82
CA ASN A 45 9.01 -15.54 -16.14
C ASN A 45 7.50 -15.74 -16.36
N LEU A 46 6.69 -14.85 -15.78
CA LEU A 46 5.24 -14.84 -15.94
C LEU A 46 4.89 -14.30 -17.33
N GLN A 47 4.72 -15.21 -18.29
CA GLN A 47 4.41 -14.88 -19.69
C GLN A 47 2.93 -14.56 -19.88
N ASP A 48 2.08 -15.24 -19.12
CA ASP A 48 0.63 -15.08 -19.15
C ASP A 48 0.19 -14.39 -17.84
N THR A 49 -0.11 -13.11 -17.94
CA THR A 49 -0.54 -12.32 -16.79
C THR A 49 -1.99 -12.54 -16.40
N SER A 50 -2.81 -13.18 -17.27
CA SER A 50 -4.18 -13.59 -16.93
C SER A 50 -4.25 -14.64 -15.81
N LEU A 51 -3.11 -15.27 -15.50
CA LEU A 51 -2.97 -16.17 -14.35
C LEU A 51 -3.00 -15.44 -13.00
N VAL A 52 -2.86 -14.12 -12.99
CA VAL A 52 -2.98 -13.32 -11.77
C VAL A 52 -4.44 -12.95 -11.56
N ASP A 53 -5.01 -13.44 -10.48
CA ASP A 53 -6.42 -13.21 -10.17
C ASP A 53 -6.67 -11.77 -9.70
N ASP A 54 -5.77 -11.21 -8.87
CA ASP A 54 -5.99 -9.88 -8.29
C ASP A 54 -4.68 -9.17 -7.93
N VAL A 55 -4.75 -7.83 -7.95
CA VAL A 55 -3.74 -6.92 -7.45
C VAL A 55 -4.34 -6.13 -6.29
N VAL A 56 -3.94 -6.43 -5.07
CA VAL A 56 -4.41 -5.78 -3.85
C VAL A 56 -3.40 -4.73 -3.41
N LEU A 57 -3.74 -3.45 -3.49
CA LEU A 57 -2.83 -2.36 -3.10
C LEU A 57 -3.37 -1.54 -1.94
N GLY A 58 -2.52 -1.33 -0.95
CA GLY A 58 -2.72 -0.34 0.10
C GLY A 58 -2.36 1.06 -0.40
N CYS A 59 -3.29 1.99 -0.25
CA CYS A 59 -3.06 3.42 -0.51
C CYS A 59 -3.89 4.23 0.48
N VAL A 60 -3.26 5.10 1.25
CA VAL A 60 -3.97 5.90 2.27
C VAL A 60 -4.70 7.05 1.62
N THR A 61 -3.99 7.84 0.82
CA THR A 61 -4.54 9.05 0.20
C THR A 61 -4.93 8.75 -1.25
N ALA A 62 -5.98 7.92 -1.41
CA ALA A 62 -6.46 7.44 -2.71
C ALA A 62 -7.25 8.50 -3.49
N VAL A 63 -6.63 9.67 -3.74
CA VAL A 63 -7.19 10.79 -4.50
C VAL A 63 -6.20 11.31 -5.53
N GLY A 64 -6.66 12.11 -6.49
CA GLY A 64 -5.81 12.68 -7.54
C GLY A 64 -5.03 11.58 -8.27
N ASP A 65 -3.71 11.70 -8.34
CA ASP A 65 -2.81 10.76 -9.01
C ASP A 65 -2.85 9.33 -8.44
N GLN A 66 -3.42 9.14 -7.26
CA GLN A 66 -3.57 7.85 -6.56
C GLN A 66 -5.03 7.39 -6.48
N GLY A 67 -5.95 8.15 -7.09
CA GLY A 67 -7.39 7.88 -7.06
C GLY A 67 -7.84 6.77 -8.01
N ALA A 68 -9.14 6.52 -7.97
CA ALA A 68 -9.87 5.65 -8.90
C ALA A 68 -9.27 4.24 -9.04
N ASP A 69 -9.05 3.54 -7.95
CA ASP A 69 -8.48 2.20 -7.92
C ASP A 69 -7.14 2.08 -8.66
N ILE A 70 -6.11 2.64 -8.05
CA ILE A 70 -4.75 2.64 -8.62
C ILE A 70 -4.23 1.21 -8.87
N ALA A 71 -4.74 0.18 -8.18
CA ALA A 71 -4.34 -1.20 -8.40
C ALA A 71 -4.72 -1.66 -9.81
N LYS A 72 -6.00 -1.51 -10.18
CA LYS A 72 -6.49 -1.85 -11.52
C LYS A 72 -5.85 -0.97 -12.60
N VAL A 73 -5.78 0.34 -12.36
CA VAL A 73 -5.18 1.28 -13.32
C VAL A 73 -3.71 0.92 -13.59
N ALA A 74 -2.97 0.54 -12.55
CA ALA A 74 -1.56 0.19 -12.70
C ALA A 74 -1.34 -1.16 -13.39
N SER A 75 -2.22 -2.16 -13.19
CA SER A 75 -2.15 -3.44 -13.91
C SER A 75 -2.34 -3.24 -15.41
N LEU A 76 -3.33 -2.45 -15.80
CA LEU A 76 -3.56 -2.09 -17.20
C LEU A 76 -2.38 -1.27 -17.78
N ALA A 77 -1.85 -0.31 -17.02
CA ALA A 77 -0.70 0.49 -17.43
C ALA A 77 0.59 -0.33 -17.54
N ALA A 78 0.70 -1.44 -16.81
CA ALA A 78 1.79 -2.40 -16.91
C ALA A 78 1.69 -3.27 -18.18
N GLY A 79 0.58 -3.23 -18.89
CA GLY A 79 0.29 -4.08 -20.03
C GLY A 79 -0.15 -5.51 -19.63
N TRP A 80 -0.62 -5.67 -18.40
CA TRP A 80 -1.18 -6.93 -17.94
C TRP A 80 -2.56 -7.18 -18.54
N ASP A 81 -3.00 -8.41 -18.52
CA ASP A 81 -4.29 -8.84 -19.05
C ASP A 81 -5.45 -8.04 -18.39
N GLU A 82 -6.49 -7.78 -19.18
CA GLU A 82 -7.65 -7.02 -18.70
C GLU A 82 -8.50 -7.79 -17.68
N ASP A 83 -8.38 -9.11 -17.64
CA ASP A 83 -9.08 -9.96 -16.67
C ASP A 83 -8.46 -9.86 -15.26
N VAL A 84 -7.22 -9.39 -15.12
CA VAL A 84 -6.60 -9.19 -13.81
C VAL A 84 -7.40 -8.17 -13.01
N ALA A 85 -7.97 -8.60 -11.90
CA ALA A 85 -8.70 -7.71 -11.00
C ALA A 85 -7.76 -6.73 -10.27
N GLY A 86 -8.32 -5.72 -9.64
CA GLY A 86 -7.57 -4.79 -8.81
C GLY A 86 -8.45 -4.25 -7.70
N VAL A 87 -7.86 -4.06 -6.53
CA VAL A 87 -8.52 -3.39 -5.41
C VAL A 87 -7.56 -2.51 -4.63
N THR A 88 -7.99 -1.29 -4.36
CA THR A 88 -7.27 -0.37 -3.49
C THR A 88 -7.95 -0.31 -2.12
N LEU A 89 -7.16 -0.50 -1.05
CA LEU A 89 -7.67 -0.48 0.31
C LEU A 89 -6.94 0.55 1.18
N ASN A 90 -7.62 0.99 2.23
CA ASN A 90 -7.08 1.90 3.23
C ASN A 90 -7.25 1.33 4.65
N ARG A 91 -6.12 1.16 5.33
CA ARG A 91 -6.01 0.89 6.76
C ARG A 91 -4.94 1.81 7.35
N PHE A 92 -4.96 3.09 6.96
CA PHE A 92 -3.95 4.08 7.34
C PHE A 92 -2.52 3.55 7.11
N CYS A 93 -1.61 3.79 8.03
CA CYS A 93 -0.20 3.37 7.91
C CYS A 93 0.00 1.85 7.77
N ALA A 94 -1.02 1.04 8.07
CA ALA A 94 -1.00 -0.42 7.90
C ALA A 94 -1.55 -0.90 6.55
N SER A 95 -1.91 0.00 5.63
CA SER A 95 -2.57 -0.36 4.35
C SER A 95 -1.77 -1.37 3.54
N GLY A 96 -0.46 -1.21 3.43
CA GLY A 96 0.38 -2.15 2.69
C GLY A 96 0.46 -3.54 3.36
N ALA A 97 0.55 -3.59 4.69
CA ALA A 97 0.51 -4.85 5.43
C ALA A 97 -0.85 -5.54 5.28
N GLU A 98 -1.93 -4.76 5.35
CA GLU A 98 -3.29 -5.30 5.16
C GLU A 98 -3.52 -5.83 3.75
N ALA A 99 -3.00 -5.15 2.74
CA ALA A 99 -3.06 -5.64 1.35
C ALA A 99 -2.41 -7.02 1.20
N VAL A 100 -1.26 -7.21 1.84
CA VAL A 100 -0.56 -8.50 1.89
C VAL A 100 -1.37 -9.56 2.65
N ASN A 101 -1.94 -9.20 3.80
CA ASN A 101 -2.78 -10.10 4.57
C ASN A 101 -4.03 -10.51 3.77
N MET A 102 -4.66 -9.55 3.08
CA MET A 102 -5.82 -9.83 2.24
C MET A 102 -5.47 -10.75 1.08
N ALA A 103 -4.37 -10.51 0.37
CA ALA A 103 -3.87 -11.39 -0.67
C ALA A 103 -3.63 -12.81 -0.14
N ALA A 104 -3.00 -12.95 1.03
CA ALA A 104 -2.79 -14.25 1.67
C ALA A 104 -4.11 -14.93 2.06
N MET A 105 -5.09 -14.17 2.56
CA MET A 105 -6.41 -14.71 2.90
C MET A 105 -7.16 -15.20 1.65
N LYS A 106 -7.11 -14.46 0.54
CA LYS A 106 -7.73 -14.85 -0.74
C LYS A 106 -7.16 -16.19 -1.23
N VAL A 107 -5.83 -16.33 -1.24
CA VAL A 107 -5.15 -17.59 -1.62
C VAL A 107 -5.49 -18.72 -0.64
N ARG A 108 -5.42 -18.49 0.67
CA ARG A 108 -5.70 -19.53 1.68
C ARG A 108 -7.16 -19.98 1.70
N SER A 109 -8.08 -19.11 1.36
CA SER A 109 -9.51 -19.47 1.25
C SER A 109 -9.79 -20.36 0.04
N GLY A 110 -8.89 -20.39 -0.96
CA GLY A 110 -9.08 -21.08 -2.22
C GLY A 110 -9.94 -20.29 -3.21
N TRP A 111 -10.26 -19.03 -2.88
CA TRP A 111 -10.99 -18.14 -3.78
C TRP A 111 -10.15 -17.74 -4.99
N GLU A 112 -8.88 -17.43 -4.75
CA GLU A 112 -7.89 -17.05 -5.76
C GLU A 112 -6.63 -17.90 -5.63
N GLN A 113 -5.82 -17.96 -6.69
CA GLN A 113 -4.63 -18.82 -6.74
C GLN A 113 -3.34 -18.02 -6.73
N LEU A 114 -3.31 -16.92 -7.49
CA LEU A 114 -2.14 -16.06 -7.64
C LEU A 114 -2.52 -14.60 -7.45
N VAL A 115 -2.02 -13.97 -6.41
CA VAL A 115 -2.39 -12.60 -6.01
C VAL A 115 -1.14 -11.76 -5.76
N VAL A 116 -1.19 -10.51 -6.20
CA VAL A 116 -0.17 -9.52 -5.86
C VAL A 116 -0.68 -8.65 -4.73
N GLY A 117 0.04 -8.61 -3.60
CA GLY A 117 -0.25 -7.74 -2.46
C GLY A 117 0.83 -6.68 -2.28
N GLY A 118 0.47 -5.42 -2.06
CA GLY A 118 1.46 -4.37 -1.88
C GLY A 118 0.87 -3.01 -1.52
N GLY A 119 1.55 -1.94 -1.89
CA GLY A 119 1.03 -0.59 -1.68
C GLY A 119 1.85 0.49 -2.37
N VAL A 120 1.25 1.65 -2.46
CA VAL A 120 1.85 2.85 -3.01
C VAL A 120 1.41 4.07 -2.21
N GLU A 121 2.36 4.98 -1.98
CA GLU A 121 2.05 6.29 -1.39
C GLU A 121 3.07 7.31 -1.88
N SER A 122 2.63 8.22 -2.74
CA SER A 122 3.47 9.29 -3.28
C SER A 122 3.16 10.62 -2.61
N MET A 123 3.54 10.77 -1.35
CA MET A 123 3.27 11.98 -0.55
C MET A 123 3.89 13.27 -1.11
N SER A 124 4.84 13.16 -2.03
CA SER A 124 5.39 14.32 -2.75
C SER A 124 4.44 14.89 -3.80
N ARG A 125 3.53 14.07 -4.34
CA ARG A 125 2.52 14.45 -5.35
C ARG A 125 1.12 14.58 -4.75
N VAL A 126 0.78 13.69 -3.84
CA VAL A 126 -0.50 13.67 -3.11
C VAL A 126 -0.18 13.80 -1.62
N PRO A 127 -0.19 15.02 -1.08
CA PRO A 127 0.14 15.26 0.32
C PRO A 127 -0.79 14.54 1.29
N MET A 128 -0.26 14.15 2.44
CA MET A 128 -1.04 13.55 3.52
C MET A 128 -2.22 14.43 3.92
N GLY A 129 -3.40 13.83 4.07
CA GLY A 129 -4.63 14.52 4.44
C GLY A 129 -5.38 15.16 3.26
N THR A 130 -4.89 15.03 2.01
CA THR A 130 -5.62 15.54 0.82
C THR A 130 -6.95 14.80 0.60
N ASP A 131 -7.08 13.58 1.11
CA ASP A 131 -8.31 12.79 1.11
C ASP A 131 -9.39 13.33 2.07
N GLY A 132 -9.02 14.25 2.96
CA GLY A 132 -9.93 14.81 3.98
C GLY A 132 -10.27 13.78 5.07
N GLY A 133 -11.53 13.72 5.41
CA GLY A 133 -12.06 12.77 6.39
C GLY A 133 -12.63 13.46 7.64
N ALA A 134 -13.78 12.96 8.11
CA ALA A 134 -14.54 13.57 9.19
C ALA A 134 -13.74 13.66 10.49
N MET A 135 -12.87 12.68 10.76
CA MET A 135 -12.08 12.65 11.99
C MET A 135 -11.15 13.86 12.15
N GLY A 136 -10.67 14.43 11.03
CA GLY A 136 -9.80 15.62 11.06
C GLY A 136 -10.48 16.91 10.63
N MET A 137 -11.62 16.82 9.91
CA MET A 137 -12.27 17.97 9.27
C MET A 137 -13.58 18.38 9.97
N ASP A 138 -14.23 17.47 10.69
CA ASP A 138 -15.46 17.74 11.42
C ASP A 138 -15.20 17.83 12.92
N PRO A 139 -15.37 19.02 13.55
CA PRO A 139 -15.07 19.22 14.97
C PRO A 139 -15.88 18.32 15.91
N GLU A 140 -17.12 18.00 15.57
CA GLU A 140 -17.96 17.13 16.39
C GLU A 140 -17.42 15.69 16.39
N THR A 141 -17.10 15.18 15.21
CA THR A 141 -16.49 13.84 15.05
C THR A 141 -15.10 13.79 15.70
N ALA A 142 -14.27 14.81 15.51
CA ALA A 142 -12.97 14.90 16.12
C ALA A 142 -13.05 14.82 17.66
N LEU A 143 -14.00 15.56 18.24
CA LEU A 143 -14.21 15.52 19.69
C LEU A 143 -14.71 14.16 20.18
N LYS A 144 -15.70 13.56 19.48
CA LYS A 144 -16.27 12.26 19.85
C LYS A 144 -15.26 11.10 19.75
N THR A 145 -14.38 11.17 18.75
CA THR A 145 -13.35 10.15 18.54
C THR A 145 -12.09 10.38 19.36
N GLY A 146 -11.97 11.51 20.03
CA GLY A 146 -10.75 11.91 20.74
C GLY A 146 -9.57 12.09 19.77
N PHE A 147 -9.85 12.49 18.53
CA PHE A 147 -8.81 12.63 17.52
C PHE A 147 -7.71 13.59 17.97
N MET A 148 -6.49 13.11 17.89
CA MET A 148 -5.29 13.88 18.15
C MET A 148 -4.26 13.61 17.06
N PRO A 149 -3.64 14.63 16.47
CA PRO A 149 -2.55 14.44 15.51
C PRO A 149 -1.45 13.56 16.11
N GLN A 150 -0.95 12.64 15.31
CA GLN A 150 -0.04 11.57 15.76
C GLN A 150 1.20 12.10 16.50
N GLY A 151 1.80 13.21 16.03
CA GLY A 151 2.95 13.84 16.70
C GLY A 151 2.60 14.35 18.10
N ILE A 152 1.45 15.01 18.25
CA ILE A 152 0.97 15.51 19.56
C ILE A 152 0.67 14.34 20.49
N GLY A 153 0.08 13.26 19.97
CA GLY A 153 -0.17 12.04 20.74
C GLY A 153 1.13 11.40 21.24
N ALA A 154 2.17 11.37 20.41
CA ALA A 154 3.49 10.87 20.79
C ALA A 154 4.14 11.74 21.87
N ASP A 155 4.10 13.07 21.76
CA ASP A 155 4.60 13.99 22.77
C ASP A 155 3.86 13.84 24.10
N LEU A 156 2.55 13.65 24.06
CA LEU A 156 1.74 13.42 25.26
C LEU A 156 2.11 12.10 25.95
N ILE A 157 2.33 11.03 25.18
CA ILE A 157 2.77 9.74 25.72
C ILE A 157 4.14 9.90 26.35
N ALA A 158 5.10 10.51 25.66
CA ALA A 158 6.43 10.76 26.19
C ALA A 158 6.40 11.56 27.51
N THR A 159 5.53 12.59 27.58
CA THR A 159 5.38 13.41 28.79
C THR A 159 4.78 12.63 29.96
N ARG A 160 3.83 11.71 29.71
CA ARG A 160 3.13 10.96 30.76
C ARG A 160 3.87 9.71 31.21
N SER A 161 4.57 9.04 30.31
CA SER A 161 5.26 7.78 30.58
C SER A 161 6.73 7.97 31.01
N GLU A 162 7.24 9.20 30.97
CA GLU A 162 8.68 9.50 31.19
C GLU A 162 9.62 8.75 30.21
N GLU A 163 9.08 8.10 29.20
CA GLU A 163 9.86 7.45 28.14
C GLU A 163 10.31 8.49 27.10
N HIS A 164 11.34 9.25 27.45
CA HIS A 164 11.87 10.33 26.62
C HIS A 164 12.80 9.86 25.49
N THR A 165 13.17 8.59 25.49
CA THR A 165 14.12 8.00 24.55
C THR A 165 13.60 6.68 24.02
N SER A 166 12.46 6.66 23.33
CA SER A 166 12.28 5.55 22.43
C SER A 166 13.18 5.79 21.23
N GLU A 167 14.20 4.99 21.05
CA GLU A 167 14.80 4.75 19.76
C GLU A 167 13.73 4.11 18.86
N LEU A 168 12.77 4.93 18.47
CA LEU A 168 11.95 4.64 17.32
C LEU A 168 12.88 4.73 16.11
N GLN A 169 13.70 3.72 15.96
CA GLN A 169 14.09 3.32 14.63
C GLN A 169 12.77 3.03 13.92
N SER A 170 12.22 4.12 13.37
CA SER A 170 11.12 4.00 12.44
C SER A 170 11.59 2.96 11.40
N PRO A 171 11.01 1.77 11.35
CA PRO A 171 11.29 0.83 10.29
C PRO A 171 10.65 1.38 9.02
N CYS A 172 11.23 2.47 8.52
CA CYS A 172 10.84 3.08 7.25
C CYS A 172 11.17 2.15 6.07
N ASN A 173 11.19 0.86 6.30
CA ASN A 173 11.38 -0.23 5.36
C ASN A 173 10.06 -0.97 5.11
N LEU A 174 8.92 -0.30 5.26
CA LEU A 174 7.63 -0.86 4.86
C LEU A 174 7.54 -0.84 3.34
N VAL A 175 7.80 -1.95 2.81
CA VAL A 175 8.03 -2.31 1.43
C VAL A 175 6.80 -3.00 0.89
N CYS A 176 6.43 -2.70 -0.35
CA CYS A 176 5.59 -3.57 -1.16
C CYS A 176 6.22 -4.96 -1.23
N ARG A 177 5.54 -5.95 -0.73
CA ARG A 177 5.97 -7.34 -0.83
C ARG A 177 4.78 -8.17 -1.24
N LEU A 178 4.97 -9.07 -2.18
CA LEU A 178 4.38 -10.40 -2.28
C LEU A 178 3.58 -10.66 -3.55
N LEU A 179 4.12 -11.60 -4.29
CA LEU A 179 3.36 -12.50 -5.14
C LEU A 179 2.99 -13.72 -4.28
N LEU A 180 1.71 -14.08 -4.18
CA LEU A 180 1.22 -15.19 -3.39
C LEU A 180 0.52 -16.21 -4.29
N GLU A 181 0.93 -17.47 -4.22
CA GLU A 181 0.37 -18.57 -5.01
C GLU A 181 -0.09 -19.73 -4.11
N LYS A 182 -1.12 -20.43 -4.56
CA LYS A 182 -1.60 -21.68 -3.98
C LYS A 182 -0.80 -22.85 -4.57
N LYS A 183 -0.27 -23.71 -3.72
CA LYS A 183 0.29 -25.00 -4.11
C LYS A 183 -0.73 -26.10 -3.99
#